data_b5ae2b960733dd65520d78cce1f70917
#
_entry.id   b5ae2b960733dd65520d78cce1f70917
#
_cell.length_a   1.000
_cell.length_b   1.000
_cell.length_c   1.000
_cell.angle_alpha   90.00
_cell.angle_beta   90.00
_cell.angle_gamma   90.00
#
_symmetry.space_group_name_H-M   'P 1'
#
loop_
_entity.id
_entity.type
_entity.pdbx_description
1 polymer ?
#
loop_
_entity_poly.entity_id
_entity_poly.type
_entity_poly.pdbx_seq_one_letter_code
_entity_poly.pdbx_strand_id
1 'polypeptide(L)'
;MDSPYKDKLDNRRWSFSSVNCYNTCPKAFYLTYLKEQPKQDNAFAQWGTFGHSLLERYYRGALELWDLGEKYREEYDTEVTEEFPYHMADSYYHSGEEYFDNFQGDFEGCQILGVEQYVELDIRGYTYIGYIDLLVKDDKGYIICDHKSKAGFKTEEEKHDYLRQLYLYSLYVKQQYGEYPYKLIFNMFRKGIWGEEPFQESALQEAVDWFVGNIQKIYQDEKFKDRIAIDYKSKGKLLKDFTQNDFYCNYICSVPCRRSIRYDDGGQSEYWAKYWQRKRGE
;
A
#
# COMPACT_ATOMS: atom_id res chain seq x y z
N MET A 1 14.35 16.14 -24.53
CA MET A 1 13.40 15.35 -25.35
C MET A 1 12.21 15.02 -24.48
N ASP A 2 11.00 15.18 -25.00
CA ASP A 2 9.81 14.81 -24.24
C ASP A 2 9.73 13.29 -24.11
N SER A 3 9.35 12.81 -22.93
CA SER A 3 9.13 11.39 -22.69
C SER A 3 8.15 10.79 -23.71
N PRO A 4 8.40 9.60 -24.28
CA PRO A 4 7.45 8.94 -25.19
C PRO A 4 6.11 8.60 -24.51
N TYR A 5 6.01 8.82 -23.21
CA TYR A 5 4.80 8.61 -22.40
C TYR A 5 4.19 9.92 -21.89
N LYS A 6 4.63 11.07 -22.43
CA LYS A 6 4.22 12.39 -21.96
C LYS A 6 2.69 12.53 -21.90
N ASP A 7 1.98 12.15 -22.96
CA ASP A 7 0.51 12.23 -23.00
C ASP A 7 -0.18 11.40 -21.89
N LYS A 8 0.37 10.21 -21.59
CA LYS A 8 -0.16 9.38 -20.49
C LYS A 8 0.14 9.98 -19.11
N LEU A 9 1.28 10.64 -18.98
CA LEU A 9 1.69 11.30 -17.74
C LEU A 9 0.89 12.60 -17.51
N ASP A 10 0.68 13.41 -18.56
CA ASP A 10 -0.04 14.69 -18.48
C ASP A 10 -1.53 14.48 -18.11
N ASN A 11 -2.15 13.41 -18.60
CA ASN A 11 -3.54 13.08 -18.31
C ASN A 11 -3.72 12.23 -17.05
N ARG A 12 -2.63 12.03 -16.29
CA ARG A 12 -2.67 11.13 -15.17
C ARG A 12 -3.20 11.78 -13.91
N ARG A 13 -4.09 11.07 -13.21
CA ARG A 13 -4.37 11.30 -11.80
C ARG A 13 -3.33 10.55 -10.97
N TRP A 14 -2.69 11.23 -10.06
CA TRP A 14 -1.59 10.73 -9.26
C TRP A 14 -2.07 10.31 -7.86
N SER A 15 -1.49 9.27 -7.32
CA SER A 15 -1.73 8.85 -5.93
C SER A 15 -0.41 8.62 -5.23
N PHE A 16 -0.43 8.64 -3.90
CA PHE A 16 0.73 8.22 -3.10
C PHE A 16 1.25 6.85 -3.57
N SER A 17 0.34 5.88 -3.73
CA SER A 17 0.70 4.52 -4.16
C SER A 17 1.38 4.48 -5.52
N SER A 18 0.94 5.33 -6.48
CA SER A 18 1.56 5.36 -7.81
C SER A 18 2.99 5.92 -7.77
N VAL A 19 3.21 6.99 -7.01
CA VAL A 19 4.54 7.59 -6.83
C VAL A 19 5.45 6.66 -6.03
N ASN A 20 4.93 6.04 -4.97
CA ASN A 20 5.67 5.07 -4.19
C ASN A 20 6.01 3.79 -4.97
N CYS A 21 5.13 3.38 -5.89
CA CYS A 21 5.43 2.27 -6.82
C CYS A 21 6.65 2.58 -7.68
N TYR A 22 6.78 3.80 -8.21
CA TYR A 22 7.96 4.21 -8.96
C TYR A 22 9.24 4.16 -8.10
N ASN A 23 9.18 4.66 -6.87
CA ASN A 23 10.32 4.64 -5.96
C ASN A 23 10.72 3.22 -5.54
N THR A 24 9.74 2.33 -5.39
CA THR A 24 10.00 0.93 -5.08
C THR A 24 10.56 0.18 -6.29
N CYS A 25 9.92 0.33 -7.45
CA CYS A 25 10.32 -0.33 -8.68
C CYS A 25 9.85 0.44 -9.92
N PRO A 26 10.72 1.20 -10.59
CA PRO A 26 10.36 1.91 -11.83
C PRO A 26 9.78 0.98 -12.91
N LYS A 27 10.22 -0.29 -12.96
CA LYS A 27 9.66 -1.27 -13.90
C LYS A 27 8.21 -1.62 -13.56
N ALA A 28 7.88 -1.80 -12.28
CA ALA A 28 6.50 -2.06 -11.85
C ALA A 28 5.61 -0.85 -12.17
N PHE A 29 6.08 0.38 -11.92
CA PHE A 29 5.38 1.59 -12.32
C PHE A 29 5.10 1.60 -13.83
N TYR A 30 6.11 1.35 -14.65
CA TYR A 30 5.96 1.28 -16.11
C TYR A 30 4.90 0.26 -16.55
N LEU A 31 4.98 -0.96 -16.02
CA LEU A 31 4.04 -2.04 -16.37
C LEU A 31 2.62 -1.72 -15.91
N THR A 32 2.46 -1.24 -14.69
CA THR A 32 1.15 -0.94 -14.10
C THR A 32 0.49 0.28 -14.74
N TYR A 33 1.24 1.36 -14.87
CA TYR A 33 0.64 2.67 -15.12
C TYR A 33 0.84 3.21 -16.53
N LEU A 34 1.84 2.76 -17.25
CA LEU A 34 2.09 3.19 -18.62
C LEU A 34 1.73 2.11 -19.65
N LYS A 35 1.90 0.84 -19.31
CA LYS A 35 1.49 -0.30 -20.12
C LYS A 35 0.11 -0.85 -19.74
N GLU A 36 -0.40 -0.48 -18.56
CA GLU A 36 -1.71 -0.93 -18.08
C GLU A 36 -1.83 -2.47 -18.11
N GLN A 37 -0.72 -3.13 -17.75
CA GLN A 37 -0.68 -4.58 -17.68
C GLN A 37 -1.67 -5.06 -16.60
N PRO A 38 -2.45 -6.11 -16.87
CA PRO A 38 -3.33 -6.70 -15.87
C PRO A 38 -2.57 -7.04 -14.60
N LYS A 39 -3.15 -6.67 -13.46
CA LYS A 39 -2.58 -7.00 -12.15
C LYS A 39 -2.89 -8.45 -11.83
N GLN A 40 -1.93 -9.10 -11.18
CA GLN A 40 -2.11 -10.41 -10.54
C GLN A 40 -2.27 -10.20 -9.05
N ASP A 41 -3.23 -10.89 -8.48
CA ASP A 41 -3.42 -10.92 -7.04
C ASP A 41 -2.32 -11.69 -6.33
N ASN A 42 -2.25 -11.49 -5.02
CA ASN A 42 -1.43 -12.26 -4.12
C ASN A 42 -2.10 -12.32 -2.75
N ALA A 43 -1.79 -13.35 -1.97
CA ALA A 43 -2.41 -13.58 -0.67
C ALA A 43 -2.27 -12.40 0.30
N PHE A 44 -1.14 -11.68 0.26
CA PHE A 44 -0.93 -10.51 1.13
C PHE A 44 -1.86 -9.35 0.79
N ALA A 45 -2.10 -9.11 -0.50
CA ALA A 45 -3.01 -8.07 -0.96
C ALA A 45 -4.46 -8.45 -0.65
N GLN A 46 -4.86 -9.69 -0.91
CA GLN A 46 -6.20 -10.19 -0.59
C GLN A 46 -6.47 -10.11 0.91
N TRP A 47 -5.55 -10.61 1.75
CA TRP A 47 -5.69 -10.54 3.20
C TRP A 47 -5.76 -9.09 3.70
N GLY A 48 -4.97 -8.19 3.13
CA GLY A 48 -5.02 -6.76 3.46
C GLY A 48 -6.38 -6.15 3.08
N THR A 49 -6.84 -6.39 1.86
CA THR A 49 -8.14 -5.90 1.37
C THR A 49 -9.29 -6.44 2.21
N PHE A 50 -9.24 -7.71 2.57
CA PHE A 50 -10.24 -8.33 3.43
C PHE A 50 -10.29 -7.68 4.82
N GLY A 51 -9.13 -7.46 5.47
CA GLY A 51 -9.07 -6.76 6.75
C GLY A 51 -9.62 -5.33 6.67
N HIS A 52 -9.27 -4.57 5.62
CA HIS A 52 -9.85 -3.24 5.36
C HIS A 52 -11.38 -3.32 5.19
N SER A 53 -11.90 -4.30 4.45
CA SER A 53 -13.33 -4.43 4.22
C SER A 53 -14.12 -4.69 5.50
N LEU A 54 -13.58 -5.46 6.43
CA LEU A 54 -14.21 -5.70 7.75
C LEU A 54 -14.25 -4.42 8.58
N LEU A 55 -13.13 -3.66 8.63
CA LEU A 55 -13.07 -2.38 9.34
C LEU A 55 -13.99 -1.33 8.68
N GLU A 56 -14.03 -1.27 7.35
CA GLU A 56 -14.96 -0.41 6.62
C GLU A 56 -16.41 -0.71 6.98
N ARG A 57 -16.81 -1.98 6.94
CA ARG A 57 -18.18 -2.43 7.27
C ARG A 57 -18.54 -2.10 8.72
N TYR A 58 -17.61 -2.25 9.66
CA TYR A 58 -17.80 -1.86 11.04
C TYR A 58 -17.99 -0.35 11.18
N TYR A 59 -17.09 0.47 10.66
CA TYR A 59 -17.20 1.93 10.79
C TYR A 59 -18.37 2.54 10.02
N ARG A 60 -18.90 1.83 9.03
CA ARG A 60 -20.17 2.19 8.34
C ARG A 60 -21.42 1.71 9.10
N GLY A 61 -21.27 0.99 10.19
CA GLY A 61 -22.38 0.42 10.96
C GLY A 61 -23.08 -0.76 10.27
N ALA A 62 -22.41 -1.42 9.32
CA ALA A 62 -22.90 -2.63 8.65
C ALA A 62 -22.53 -3.92 9.41
N LEU A 63 -21.57 -3.83 10.30
CA LEU A 63 -21.19 -4.90 11.24
C LEU A 63 -21.10 -4.34 12.65
N GLU A 64 -21.51 -5.12 13.61
CA GLU A 64 -21.32 -4.81 15.01
C GLU A 64 -19.93 -5.26 15.47
N LEU A 65 -19.45 -4.68 16.56
CA LEU A 65 -18.13 -4.97 17.11
C LEU A 65 -17.92 -6.47 17.37
N TRP A 66 -18.92 -7.12 17.94
CA TRP A 66 -18.88 -8.55 18.32
C TRP A 66 -19.00 -9.50 17.12
N ASP A 67 -19.40 -9.01 15.94
CA ASP A 67 -19.52 -9.83 14.73
C ASP A 67 -18.18 -9.94 13.96
N LEU A 68 -17.23 -9.07 14.23
CA LEU A 68 -16.00 -8.95 13.44
C LEU A 68 -15.17 -10.23 13.37
N GLY A 69 -14.94 -10.88 14.55
CA GLY A 69 -14.17 -12.12 14.61
C GLY A 69 -14.90 -13.28 13.95
N GLU A 70 -16.23 -13.37 14.10
CA GLU A 70 -17.04 -14.39 13.42
C GLU A 70 -16.99 -14.19 11.90
N LYS A 71 -17.20 -12.97 11.42
CA LYS A 71 -17.15 -12.64 9.99
C LYS A 71 -15.77 -12.87 9.38
N TYR A 72 -14.71 -12.58 10.13
CA TYR A 72 -13.36 -12.90 9.68
C TYR A 72 -13.21 -14.41 9.40
N ARG A 73 -13.65 -15.27 10.31
CA ARG A 73 -13.57 -16.73 10.14
C ARG A 73 -14.47 -17.25 9.02
N GLU A 74 -15.69 -16.75 8.92
CA GLU A 74 -16.66 -17.19 7.91
C GLU A 74 -16.24 -16.86 6.48
N GLU A 75 -15.67 -15.67 6.28
CA GLU A 75 -15.40 -15.12 4.95
C GLU A 75 -13.94 -15.35 4.49
N TYR A 76 -13.03 -15.75 5.39
CA TYR A 76 -11.59 -15.85 5.10
C TYR A 76 -11.28 -16.67 3.85
N ASP A 77 -11.79 -17.89 3.74
CA ASP A 77 -11.48 -18.81 2.65
C ASP A 77 -12.03 -18.34 1.29
N THR A 78 -13.05 -17.47 1.30
CA THR A 78 -13.60 -16.86 0.08
C THR A 78 -12.88 -15.61 -0.34
N GLU A 79 -12.33 -14.86 0.61
CA GLU A 79 -11.65 -13.57 0.38
C GLU A 79 -10.14 -13.74 0.15
N VAL A 80 -9.52 -14.78 0.74
CA VAL A 80 -8.10 -15.06 0.64
C VAL A 80 -7.89 -16.40 -0.08
N THR A 81 -7.97 -16.34 -1.40
CA THR A 81 -7.90 -17.53 -2.28
C THR A 81 -6.49 -17.82 -2.81
N GLU A 82 -5.60 -16.82 -2.77
CA GLU A 82 -4.21 -16.97 -3.18
C GLU A 82 -3.37 -17.60 -2.07
N GLU A 83 -2.37 -18.39 -2.45
CA GLU A 83 -1.51 -19.07 -1.48
C GLU A 83 -0.42 -18.15 -0.91
N PHE A 84 -0.26 -18.17 0.41
CA PHE A 84 0.89 -17.55 1.05
C PHE A 84 2.17 -18.36 0.79
N PRO A 85 3.31 -17.68 0.61
CA PRO A 85 4.59 -18.38 0.48
C PRO A 85 5.01 -19.01 1.80
N TYR A 86 5.78 -20.10 1.69
CA TYR A 86 6.32 -20.84 2.84
C TYR A 86 5.20 -21.33 3.78
N HIS A 87 5.38 -21.16 5.07
CA HIS A 87 4.39 -21.51 6.11
C HIS A 87 3.78 -20.25 6.73
N MET A 88 3.48 -19.24 5.90
CA MET A 88 2.97 -17.96 6.41
C MET A 88 1.45 -17.93 6.57
N ALA A 89 0.71 -18.82 5.91
CA ALA A 89 -0.74 -18.84 5.93
C ALA A 89 -1.31 -18.84 7.36
N ASP A 90 -0.89 -19.79 8.19
CA ASP A 90 -1.36 -19.90 9.58
C ASP A 90 -1.09 -18.63 10.38
N SER A 91 0.12 -18.04 10.21
CA SER A 91 0.49 -16.82 10.91
C SER A 91 -0.36 -15.62 10.51
N TYR A 92 -0.75 -15.53 9.22
CA TYR A 92 -1.63 -14.45 8.77
C TYR A 92 -3.06 -14.67 9.22
N TYR A 93 -3.57 -15.89 9.08
CA TYR A 93 -4.91 -16.25 9.55
C TYR A 93 -5.09 -15.93 11.04
N HIS A 94 -4.22 -16.47 11.90
CA HIS A 94 -4.33 -16.26 13.34
C HIS A 94 -4.06 -14.81 13.78
N SER A 95 -3.20 -14.07 13.04
CA SER A 95 -3.02 -12.64 13.33
C SER A 95 -4.29 -11.83 13.08
N GLY A 96 -5.05 -12.14 12.02
CA GLY A 96 -6.34 -11.49 11.76
C GLY A 96 -7.42 -11.94 12.75
N GLU A 97 -7.51 -13.23 13.00
CA GLU A 97 -8.44 -13.78 14.00
C GLU A 97 -8.25 -13.12 15.36
N GLU A 98 -7.02 -13.10 15.88
CA GLU A 98 -6.68 -12.44 17.14
C GLU A 98 -7.04 -10.95 17.13
N TYR A 99 -6.75 -10.25 16.04
CA TYR A 99 -7.06 -8.83 15.93
C TYR A 99 -8.57 -8.57 15.96
N PHE A 100 -9.35 -9.26 15.14
CA PHE A 100 -10.79 -9.01 15.03
C PHE A 100 -11.59 -9.54 16.22
N ASP A 101 -11.13 -10.59 16.89
CA ASP A 101 -11.73 -11.07 18.15
C ASP A 101 -11.47 -10.10 19.33
N ASN A 102 -10.37 -9.37 19.32
CA ASN A 102 -9.97 -8.45 20.40
C ASN A 102 -10.12 -6.98 20.04
N PHE A 103 -10.68 -6.64 18.89
CA PHE A 103 -10.89 -5.26 18.49
C PHE A 103 -11.83 -4.55 19.46
N GLN A 104 -11.46 -3.36 19.94
CA GLN A 104 -12.20 -2.68 21.02
C GLN A 104 -13.09 -1.53 20.53
N GLY A 105 -13.26 -1.37 19.21
CA GLY A 105 -14.09 -0.28 18.68
C GLY A 105 -13.48 1.09 18.93
N ASP A 106 -12.21 1.25 18.55
CA ASP A 106 -11.49 2.51 18.66
C ASP A 106 -12.27 3.68 18.03
N PHE A 107 -12.10 4.87 18.55
CA PHE A 107 -12.87 6.09 18.22
C PHE A 107 -14.32 6.10 18.75
N GLU A 108 -14.64 5.33 19.80
CA GLU A 108 -15.91 5.47 20.50
C GLU A 108 -16.07 6.91 21.00
N GLY A 109 -17.25 7.49 20.74
CA GLY A 109 -17.54 8.89 21.09
C GLY A 109 -17.00 9.92 20.09
N CYS A 110 -16.19 9.53 19.11
CA CYS A 110 -15.81 10.43 18.01
C CYS A 110 -16.90 10.48 16.93
N GLN A 111 -16.98 11.61 16.23
CA GLN A 111 -17.79 11.71 15.03
C GLN A 111 -17.05 11.12 13.84
N ILE A 112 -17.59 10.07 13.22
CA ILE A 112 -17.09 9.55 11.96
C ILE A 112 -17.52 10.51 10.84
N LEU A 113 -16.55 11.06 10.11
CA LEU A 113 -16.75 12.00 9.02
C LEU A 113 -16.63 11.36 7.65
N GLY A 114 -15.83 10.29 7.54
CA GLY A 114 -15.62 9.55 6.31
C GLY A 114 -15.00 8.19 6.55
N VAL A 115 -15.47 7.20 5.80
CA VAL A 115 -14.94 5.84 5.74
C VAL A 115 -14.67 5.53 4.28
N GLU A 116 -13.45 5.14 3.93
CA GLU A 116 -12.99 5.04 2.53
C GLU A 116 -13.30 6.34 1.76
N GLN A 117 -12.98 7.47 2.40
CA GLN A 117 -13.31 8.79 1.86
C GLN A 117 -12.46 9.10 0.64
N TYR A 118 -13.11 9.19 -0.52
CA TYR A 118 -12.43 9.63 -1.75
C TYR A 118 -11.88 11.06 -1.61
N VAL A 119 -10.63 11.22 -2.01
CA VAL A 119 -9.90 12.49 -2.00
C VAL A 119 -9.50 12.83 -3.43
N GLU A 120 -9.79 14.05 -3.84
CA GLU A 120 -9.27 14.63 -5.07
C GLU A 120 -8.92 16.10 -4.84
N LEU A 121 -7.69 16.47 -5.15
CA LEU A 121 -7.19 17.84 -4.99
C LEU A 121 -6.05 18.14 -5.95
N ASP A 122 -5.78 19.41 -6.18
CA ASP A 122 -4.59 19.85 -6.89
C ASP A 122 -3.41 20.01 -5.92
N ILE A 123 -2.29 19.39 -6.24
CA ILE A 123 -1.04 19.60 -5.55
C ILE A 123 -0.02 20.17 -6.54
N ARG A 124 0.11 21.50 -6.57
CA ARG A 124 1.05 22.22 -7.43
C ARG A 124 0.93 21.87 -8.92
N GLY A 125 -0.32 21.78 -9.41
CA GLY A 125 -0.64 21.49 -10.80
C GLY A 125 -0.73 20.01 -11.15
N TYR A 126 -0.63 19.13 -10.18
CA TYR A 126 -0.87 17.69 -10.35
C TYR A 126 -2.14 17.26 -9.64
N THR A 127 -3.07 16.63 -10.36
CA THR A 127 -4.29 16.07 -9.75
C THR A 127 -3.90 14.87 -8.87
N TYR A 128 -4.05 15.04 -7.56
CA TYR A 128 -3.86 13.97 -6.58
C TYR A 128 -5.18 13.30 -6.26
N ILE A 129 -5.17 11.97 -6.19
CA ILE A 129 -6.32 11.17 -5.76
C ILE A 129 -5.90 10.16 -4.69
N GLY A 130 -6.85 9.79 -3.85
CA GLY A 130 -6.67 8.75 -2.83
C GLY A 130 -7.94 8.43 -2.09
N TYR A 131 -7.81 7.58 -1.09
CA TYR A 131 -8.88 7.24 -0.15
C TYR A 131 -8.33 7.34 1.27
N ILE A 132 -9.04 8.05 2.13
CA ILE A 132 -8.78 8.05 3.57
C ILE A 132 -9.59 6.92 4.16
N ASP A 133 -8.91 5.93 4.74
CA ASP A 133 -9.59 4.75 5.29
C ASP A 133 -10.60 5.16 6.36
N LEU A 134 -10.20 6.04 7.28
CA LEU A 134 -11.08 6.57 8.30
C LEU A 134 -10.72 8.02 8.66
N LEU A 135 -11.70 8.91 8.56
CA LEU A 135 -11.62 10.29 9.01
C LEU A 135 -12.61 10.51 10.15
N VAL A 136 -12.11 10.91 11.30
CA VAL A 136 -12.94 11.17 12.49
C VAL A 136 -12.65 12.53 13.08
N LYS A 137 -13.57 12.98 13.93
CA LYS A 137 -13.44 14.22 14.72
C LYS A 137 -13.77 13.95 16.17
N ASP A 138 -12.90 14.37 17.06
CA ASP A 138 -13.14 14.46 18.50
C ASP A 138 -13.25 15.93 18.96
N ASP A 139 -13.22 16.16 20.26
CA ASP A 139 -13.27 17.49 20.87
C ASP A 139 -12.03 18.36 20.59
N LYS A 140 -10.89 17.74 20.20
CA LYS A 140 -9.64 18.44 19.87
C LYS A 140 -9.50 18.78 18.39
N GLY A 141 -10.22 18.06 17.50
CA GLY A 141 -10.17 18.32 16.07
C GLY A 141 -10.23 17.05 15.22
N TYR A 142 -9.61 17.10 14.04
CA TYR A 142 -9.65 16.04 13.05
C TYR A 142 -8.52 15.03 13.24
N ILE A 143 -8.81 13.76 12.99
CA ILE A 143 -7.89 12.64 13.04
C ILE A 143 -8.01 11.87 11.71
N ILE A 144 -6.88 11.59 11.09
CA ILE A 144 -6.80 10.64 9.97
C ILE A 144 -6.26 9.33 10.51
N CYS A 145 -6.97 8.23 10.27
CA CYS A 145 -6.49 6.90 10.55
C CYS A 145 -6.38 6.11 9.25
N ASP A 146 -5.25 5.45 9.08
CA ASP A 146 -4.93 4.61 7.93
C ASP A 146 -4.65 3.18 8.44
N HIS A 147 -5.39 2.23 7.93
CA HIS A 147 -5.27 0.83 8.30
C HIS A 147 -4.16 0.15 7.49
N LYS A 148 -3.31 -0.60 8.14
CA LYS A 148 -2.19 -1.29 7.48
C LYS A 148 -2.17 -2.77 7.84
N SER A 149 -2.09 -3.60 6.82
CA SER A 149 -1.91 -5.06 6.95
C SER A 149 -0.49 -5.47 7.37
N LYS A 150 0.30 -4.52 7.87
CA LYS A 150 1.68 -4.74 8.34
C LYS A 150 1.73 -5.09 9.82
N ALA A 151 2.80 -5.77 10.22
CA ALA A 151 3.06 -6.03 11.63
C ALA A 151 3.64 -4.81 12.38
N GLY A 152 4.03 -3.77 11.67
CA GLY A 152 4.67 -2.56 12.16
C GLY A 152 5.68 -2.02 11.15
N PHE A 153 6.27 -0.87 11.46
CA PHE A 153 7.40 -0.33 10.70
C PHE A 153 8.71 -0.87 11.25
N LYS A 154 9.62 -1.25 10.35
CA LYS A 154 10.93 -1.80 10.74
C LYS A 154 11.92 -0.71 11.14
N THR A 155 11.75 0.50 10.61
CA THR A 155 12.62 1.65 10.84
C THR A 155 11.81 2.93 10.86
N GLU A 156 12.33 3.99 11.48
CA GLU A 156 11.73 5.32 11.43
C GLU A 156 11.67 5.87 10.00
N GLU A 157 12.65 5.53 9.16
CA GLU A 157 12.63 5.93 7.74
C GLU A 157 11.44 5.29 7.00
N GLU A 158 11.17 4.00 7.24
CA GLU A 158 10.01 3.33 6.66
C GLU A 158 8.70 3.98 7.13
N LYS A 159 8.59 4.28 8.43
CA LYS A 159 7.44 4.98 9.01
C LYS A 159 7.25 6.35 8.36
N HIS A 160 8.31 7.12 8.22
CA HIS A 160 8.30 8.42 7.56
C HIS A 160 7.84 8.32 6.10
N ASP A 161 8.30 7.30 5.35
CA ASP A 161 7.86 7.06 3.99
C ASP A 161 6.33 6.89 3.90
N TYR A 162 5.72 6.18 4.87
CA TYR A 162 4.26 5.99 4.90
C TYR A 162 3.51 7.21 5.42
N LEU A 163 4.08 7.97 6.37
CA LEU A 163 3.46 9.19 6.90
C LEU A 163 3.18 10.23 5.81
N ARG A 164 3.98 10.29 4.75
CA ARG A 164 3.73 11.16 3.59
C ARG A 164 2.33 10.99 3.02
N GLN A 165 1.78 9.77 3.03
CA GLN A 165 0.41 9.52 2.58
C GLN A 165 -0.60 10.29 3.43
N LEU A 166 -0.48 10.22 4.74
CA LEU A 166 -1.38 10.87 5.69
C LEU A 166 -1.23 12.41 5.63
N TYR A 167 0.00 12.89 5.45
CA TYR A 167 0.23 14.31 5.24
C TYR A 167 -0.40 14.83 3.95
N LEU A 168 -0.34 14.09 2.85
CA LEU A 168 -1.03 14.48 1.61
C LEU A 168 -2.55 14.48 1.79
N TYR A 169 -3.11 13.54 2.54
CA TYR A 169 -4.53 13.54 2.91
C TYR A 169 -4.91 14.73 3.81
N SER A 170 -3.98 15.23 4.61
CA SER A 170 -4.22 16.40 5.48
C SER A 170 -4.56 17.66 4.68
N LEU A 171 -4.09 17.77 3.43
CA LEU A 171 -4.48 18.86 2.53
C LEU A 171 -5.98 18.83 2.21
N TYR A 172 -6.54 17.64 2.01
CA TYR A 172 -7.98 17.46 1.79
C TYR A 172 -8.77 17.88 3.04
N VAL A 173 -8.35 17.46 4.22
CA VAL A 173 -9.01 17.84 5.48
C VAL A 173 -8.99 19.35 5.64
N LYS A 174 -7.85 20.01 5.38
CA LYS A 174 -7.74 21.47 5.39
C LYS A 174 -8.67 22.15 4.40
N GLN A 175 -8.76 21.59 3.19
CA GLN A 175 -9.63 22.13 2.13
C GLN A 175 -11.12 22.00 2.48
N GLN A 176 -11.54 20.87 3.04
CA GLN A 176 -12.94 20.58 3.31
C GLN A 176 -13.44 21.23 4.61
N TYR A 177 -12.59 21.29 5.62
CA TYR A 177 -13.01 21.68 6.98
C TYR A 177 -12.32 22.93 7.52
N GLY A 178 -11.39 23.51 6.76
CA GLY A 178 -10.68 24.73 7.15
C GLY A 178 -9.51 24.55 8.11
N GLU A 179 -9.31 23.33 8.64
CA GLU A 179 -8.27 23.02 9.63
C GLU A 179 -7.50 21.77 9.21
N TYR A 180 -6.24 21.65 9.61
CA TYR A 180 -5.49 20.42 9.48
C TYR A 180 -5.92 19.39 10.54
N PRO A 181 -5.73 18.09 10.32
CA PRO A 181 -5.86 17.13 11.40
C PRO A 181 -4.81 17.43 12.47
N TYR A 182 -5.13 17.24 13.73
CA TYR A 182 -4.14 17.41 14.80
C TYR A 182 -3.35 16.11 15.04
N LYS A 183 -3.90 14.95 14.57
CA LYS A 183 -3.34 13.63 14.81
C LYS A 183 -3.46 12.78 13.55
N LEU A 184 -2.41 12.00 13.28
CA LEU A 184 -2.31 11.00 12.23
C LEU A 184 -2.10 9.63 12.88
N ILE A 185 -2.85 8.62 12.46
CA ILE A 185 -2.82 7.30 13.09
C ILE A 185 -2.58 6.22 12.04
N PHE A 186 -1.72 5.26 12.39
CA PHE A 186 -1.65 3.98 11.72
C PHE A 186 -2.22 2.89 12.61
N ASN A 187 -3.24 2.20 12.13
CA ASN A 187 -3.72 0.97 12.71
C ASN A 187 -3.06 -0.22 12.00
N MET A 188 -2.09 -0.85 12.66
CA MET A 188 -1.37 -2.03 12.17
C MET A 188 -2.14 -3.30 12.57
N PHE A 189 -3.23 -3.60 11.88
CA PHE A 189 -4.17 -4.63 12.31
C PHE A 189 -3.58 -6.05 12.33
N ARG A 190 -2.46 -6.32 11.65
CA ARG A 190 -1.77 -7.61 11.77
C ARG A 190 -1.23 -7.91 13.17
N LYS A 191 -0.97 -6.89 13.99
CA LYS A 191 -0.42 -7.03 15.35
C LYS A 191 -1.18 -6.21 16.40
N GLY A 192 -2.28 -5.58 16.01
CA GLY A 192 -3.04 -4.71 16.90
C GLY A 192 -2.22 -3.52 17.44
N ILE A 193 -1.27 -3.02 16.65
CA ILE A 193 -0.41 -1.92 17.07
C ILE A 193 -0.95 -0.62 16.50
N TRP A 194 -1.17 0.36 17.37
CA TRP A 194 -1.54 1.72 17.02
C TRP A 194 -0.33 2.64 17.08
N GLY A 195 -0.02 3.30 15.96
CA GLY A 195 1.02 4.33 15.88
C GLY A 195 0.36 5.70 15.76
N GLU A 196 0.56 6.58 16.72
CA GLU A 196 0.04 7.95 16.70
C GLU A 196 1.16 8.94 16.44
N GLU A 197 0.90 9.92 15.55
CA GLU A 197 1.80 11.01 15.25
C GLU A 197 1.06 12.34 15.31
N PRO A 198 1.62 13.35 15.98
CA PRO A 198 1.08 14.69 15.92
C PRO A 198 1.31 15.27 14.53
N PHE A 199 0.33 16.03 14.03
CA PHE A 199 0.51 16.74 12.77
C PHE A 199 1.62 17.82 12.89
N GLN A 200 2.46 17.90 11.86
CA GLN A 200 3.54 18.87 11.75
C GLN A 200 3.56 19.50 10.36
N GLU A 201 3.47 20.82 10.29
CA GLU A 201 3.42 21.53 9.01
C GLU A 201 4.70 21.37 8.18
N SER A 202 5.86 21.28 8.84
CA SER A 202 7.14 21.03 8.17
C SER A 202 7.19 19.64 7.46
N ALA A 203 6.57 18.63 8.08
CA ALA A 203 6.49 17.30 7.49
C ALA A 203 5.46 17.25 6.34
N LEU A 204 4.38 18.04 6.41
CA LEU A 204 3.49 18.23 5.27
C LEU A 204 4.23 18.84 4.08
N GLN A 205 5.02 19.90 4.30
CA GLN A 205 5.79 20.52 3.22
C GLN A 205 6.78 19.53 2.58
N GLU A 206 7.45 18.72 3.40
CA GLU A 206 8.33 17.64 2.91
C GLU A 206 7.57 16.61 2.07
N ALA A 207 6.38 16.19 2.52
CA ALA A 207 5.55 15.22 1.79
C ALA A 207 5.10 15.76 0.42
N VAL A 208 4.73 17.05 0.35
CA VAL A 208 4.39 17.74 -0.91
C VAL A 208 5.61 17.81 -1.83
N ASP A 209 6.77 18.21 -1.30
CA ASP A 209 8.00 18.30 -2.08
C ASP A 209 8.46 16.93 -2.60
N TRP A 210 8.34 15.89 -1.76
CA TRP A 210 8.59 14.50 -2.16
C TRP A 210 7.66 14.06 -3.30
N PHE A 211 6.37 14.33 -3.18
CA PHE A 211 5.36 13.95 -4.17
C PHE A 211 5.64 14.62 -5.52
N VAL A 212 5.74 15.94 -5.54
CA VAL A 212 5.99 16.71 -6.75
C VAL A 212 7.35 16.38 -7.36
N GLY A 213 8.40 16.32 -6.54
CA GLY A 213 9.75 16.03 -7.00
C GLY A 213 9.89 14.63 -7.62
N ASN A 214 9.15 13.63 -7.10
CA ASN A 214 9.16 12.30 -7.73
C ASN A 214 8.35 12.25 -9.03
N ILE A 215 7.24 12.97 -9.13
CA ILE A 215 6.53 13.11 -10.41
C ILE A 215 7.44 13.73 -11.45
N GLN A 216 8.17 14.79 -11.11
CA GLN A 216 9.13 15.42 -12.02
C GLN A 216 10.24 14.45 -12.46
N LYS A 217 10.75 13.60 -11.54
CA LYS A 217 11.70 12.53 -11.90
C LYS A 217 11.09 11.52 -12.87
N ILE A 218 9.82 11.14 -12.67
CA ILE A 218 9.11 10.23 -13.58
C ILE A 218 9.02 10.82 -14.99
N TYR A 219 8.72 12.12 -15.14
CA TYR A 219 8.71 12.78 -16.44
C TYR A 219 10.07 12.79 -17.14
N GLN A 220 11.16 12.81 -16.39
CA GLN A 220 12.52 12.83 -16.89
C GLN A 220 13.11 11.42 -17.13
N ASP A 221 12.47 10.38 -16.61
CA ASP A 221 12.99 9.02 -16.69
C ASP A 221 12.62 8.35 -18.03
N GLU A 222 13.55 8.35 -18.96
CA GLU A 222 13.39 7.66 -20.25
C GLU A 222 13.65 6.16 -20.19
N LYS A 223 14.19 5.66 -19.07
CA LYS A 223 14.70 4.28 -18.95
C LYS A 223 13.96 3.41 -17.96
N PHE A 224 12.84 3.86 -17.42
CA PHE A 224 12.15 3.04 -16.40
C PHE A 224 11.67 1.67 -16.90
N LYS A 225 11.43 1.49 -18.21
CA LYS A 225 11.13 0.19 -18.82
C LYS A 225 12.26 -0.83 -18.66
N ASP A 226 13.51 -0.34 -18.60
CA ASP A 226 14.71 -1.17 -18.49
C ASP A 226 15.17 -1.34 -17.04
N ARG A 227 14.65 -0.51 -16.13
CA ARG A 227 14.94 -0.63 -14.71
C ARG A 227 14.12 -1.76 -14.10
N ILE A 228 14.77 -2.52 -13.26
CA ILE A 228 14.17 -3.59 -12.48
C ILE A 228 14.19 -3.11 -11.03
N ALA A 229 13.34 -3.70 -10.19
CA ALA A 229 13.32 -3.41 -8.76
C ALA A 229 14.75 -3.25 -8.22
N ILE A 230 15.02 -2.07 -7.69
CA ILE A 230 16.18 -1.86 -6.85
C ILE A 230 15.89 -2.60 -5.56
N ASP A 231 16.90 -3.29 -5.05
CA ASP A 231 16.79 -4.08 -3.83
C ASP A 231 15.98 -3.35 -2.77
N TYR A 232 14.95 -4.00 -2.31
CA TYR A 232 14.05 -3.47 -1.30
C TYR A 232 14.85 -3.25 -0.02
N LYS A 233 15.33 -2.06 0.17
CA LYS A 233 15.99 -1.45 1.34
C LYS A 233 16.62 -2.36 2.41
N SER A 234 17.03 -3.55 2.07
CA SER A 234 17.87 -4.33 2.96
C SER A 234 19.34 -4.13 2.70
N LYS A 235 19.81 -2.87 2.53
CA LYS A 235 21.25 -2.50 2.51
C LYS A 235 21.84 -1.94 1.21
N GLY A 236 21.04 -1.40 0.28
CA GLY A 236 21.59 -0.68 -0.88
C GLY A 236 22.39 -1.56 -1.84
N LYS A 237 22.15 -2.86 -1.85
CA LYS A 237 22.77 -3.78 -2.81
C LYS A 237 21.78 -4.11 -3.91
N LEU A 238 22.13 -3.81 -5.14
CA LEU A 238 21.51 -4.41 -6.31
C LEU A 238 21.54 -5.92 -6.16
N LEU A 239 20.38 -6.58 -6.26
CA LEU A 239 20.35 -8.04 -6.32
C LEU A 239 21.12 -8.49 -7.56
N LYS A 240 22.31 -9.03 -7.34
CA LYS A 240 23.20 -9.48 -8.41
C LYS A 240 22.77 -10.82 -9.00
N ASP A 241 21.87 -11.54 -8.33
CA ASP A 241 21.48 -12.90 -8.72
C ASP A 241 19.95 -13.06 -8.71
N PHE A 242 19.40 -13.52 -9.83
CA PHE A 242 18.00 -13.91 -10.00
C PHE A 242 17.56 -15.05 -9.05
N THR A 243 18.48 -15.72 -8.41
CA THR A 243 18.20 -16.87 -7.57
C THR A 243 17.99 -16.51 -6.10
N GLN A 244 18.24 -15.27 -5.70
CA GLN A 244 17.98 -14.82 -4.34
C GLN A 244 16.54 -14.34 -4.23
N ASN A 245 15.87 -14.80 -3.17
CA ASN A 245 14.51 -14.50 -2.79
C ASN A 245 14.26 -12.99 -2.71
N ASP A 246 13.97 -12.37 -3.84
CA ASP A 246 13.38 -11.04 -3.87
C ASP A 246 11.90 -11.20 -3.51
N PHE A 247 11.62 -11.10 -2.22
CA PHE A 247 10.29 -11.31 -1.68
C PHE A 247 9.25 -10.39 -2.35
N TYR A 248 9.62 -9.14 -2.61
CA TYR A 248 8.74 -8.20 -3.29
C TYR A 248 8.40 -8.68 -4.71
N CYS A 249 9.39 -8.99 -5.52
CA CYS A 249 9.16 -9.42 -6.91
C CYS A 249 8.39 -10.73 -6.99
N ASN A 250 8.68 -11.66 -6.08
CA ASN A 250 8.11 -13.00 -6.13
C ASN A 250 6.69 -13.08 -5.57
N TYR A 251 6.37 -12.27 -4.55
CA TYR A 251 5.16 -12.49 -3.76
C TYR A 251 4.26 -11.25 -3.60
N ILE A 252 4.82 -10.04 -3.75
CA ILE A 252 4.07 -8.80 -3.50
C ILE A 252 3.73 -8.06 -4.80
N CYS A 253 4.65 -8.04 -5.79
CA CYS A 253 4.46 -7.27 -7.01
C CYS A 253 3.26 -7.78 -7.81
N SER A 254 2.28 -6.92 -8.06
CA SER A 254 1.08 -7.25 -8.82
C SER A 254 1.30 -7.33 -10.35
N VAL A 255 2.46 -6.89 -10.83
CA VAL A 255 2.84 -6.94 -12.25
C VAL A 255 4.18 -7.67 -12.40
N PRO A 256 4.21 -8.99 -12.18
CA PRO A 256 5.46 -9.74 -12.20
C PRO A 256 6.17 -9.59 -13.55
N CYS A 257 7.48 -9.50 -13.48
CA CYS A 257 8.37 -9.49 -14.64
C CYS A 257 9.32 -10.69 -14.56
N ARG A 258 10.25 -10.81 -15.52
CA ARG A 258 11.21 -11.94 -15.59
C ARG A 258 12.00 -12.24 -14.29
N ARG A 259 12.00 -11.34 -13.31
CA ARG A 259 12.60 -11.58 -11.99
C ARG A 259 11.68 -12.33 -11.02
N SER A 260 10.41 -12.42 -11.32
CA SER A 260 9.42 -13.07 -10.46
C SER A 260 9.23 -14.53 -10.84
N ILE A 261 9.07 -15.38 -9.82
CA ILE A 261 8.60 -16.76 -10.01
C ILE A 261 7.18 -16.82 -10.59
N ARG A 262 6.43 -15.75 -10.45
CA ARG A 262 5.04 -15.63 -10.94
C ARG A 262 4.96 -15.15 -12.39
N TYR A 263 6.10 -14.78 -12.99
CA TYR A 263 6.12 -14.35 -14.38
C TYR A 263 6.02 -15.55 -15.31
N ASP A 264 4.92 -15.65 -16.01
CA ASP A 264 4.71 -16.67 -17.03
C ASP A 264 5.00 -16.07 -18.42
N ASP A 265 6.02 -16.57 -19.07
CA ASP A 265 6.39 -16.28 -20.46
C ASP A 265 6.26 -17.51 -21.36
N GLY A 266 5.35 -18.42 -20.99
CA GLY A 266 5.15 -19.69 -21.70
C GLY A 266 6.27 -20.72 -21.44
N GLY A 267 6.96 -20.61 -20.31
CA GLY A 267 8.05 -21.52 -19.93
C GLY A 267 9.38 -21.23 -20.60
N GLN A 268 9.52 -20.07 -21.25
CA GLN A 268 10.74 -19.68 -21.95
C GLN A 268 11.75 -18.97 -21.05
N SER A 269 11.36 -18.61 -19.78
CA SER A 269 12.29 -17.94 -18.87
C SER A 269 13.24 -18.94 -18.24
N GLU A 270 14.54 -18.59 -18.21
CA GLU A 270 15.55 -19.36 -17.44
C GLU A 270 15.16 -19.51 -15.97
N TYR A 271 14.41 -18.54 -15.45
CA TYR A 271 13.96 -18.55 -14.08
C TYR A 271 12.97 -19.71 -13.82
N TRP A 272 11.93 -19.85 -14.66
CA TRP A 272 10.96 -20.92 -14.53
C TRP A 272 11.61 -22.29 -14.71
N ALA A 273 12.52 -22.43 -15.67
CA ALA A 273 13.27 -23.66 -15.84
C ALA A 273 14.02 -24.05 -14.57
N LYS A 274 14.78 -23.13 -13.97
CA LYS A 274 15.50 -23.34 -12.70
C LYS A 274 14.57 -23.56 -11.50
N TYR A 275 13.45 -22.86 -11.43
CA TYR A 275 12.46 -23.03 -10.37
C TYR A 275 11.87 -24.45 -10.38
N TRP A 276 11.44 -24.92 -11.53
CA TRP A 276 10.85 -26.26 -11.66
C TRP A 276 11.88 -27.38 -11.50
N GLN A 277 13.11 -27.19 -11.93
CA GLN A 277 14.21 -28.12 -11.66
C GLN A 277 14.40 -28.32 -10.15
N ARG A 278 14.50 -27.22 -9.38
CA ARG A 278 14.62 -27.28 -7.92
C ARG A 278 13.42 -27.94 -7.24
N LYS A 279 12.21 -27.64 -7.70
CA LYS A 279 11.00 -28.28 -7.15
C LYS A 279 10.95 -29.78 -7.40
N ARG A 280 11.56 -30.24 -8.48
CA ARG A 280 11.65 -31.68 -8.82
C ARG A 280 12.86 -32.38 -8.19
N GLY A 281 13.72 -31.64 -7.50
CA GLY A 281 14.94 -32.20 -6.88
C GLY A 281 16.05 -32.52 -7.89
N GLU A 282 16.06 -31.85 -9.03
CA GLU A 282 17.08 -31.95 -10.09
C GLU A 282 18.20 -30.93 -9.91
#